data_77fe469a02d961f39e6d0daf2f3dffaa
#
_entry.id   77fe469a02d961f39e6d0daf2f3dffaa
#
_cell.length_a   1.000
_cell.length_b   1.000
_cell.length_c   1.000
_cell.angle_alpha   90.00
_cell.angle_beta   90.00
_cell.angle_gamma   90.00
#
_symmetry.space_group_name_H-M   'P 1'
#
loop_
_entity.id
_entity.type
_entity.pdbx_description
1 polymer ?
#
loop_
_entity_poly.entity_id
_entity_poly.type
_entity_poly.pdbx_seq_one_letter_code
_entity_poly.pdbx_strand_id
1 'polypeptide(L)'
;MALTDAPGGVIVRVEAHGLTPGWHGIHFHEKADCSDPMFKSAGGHVHMTTPAVHGLLNPAGNDFGDLPNLFAGSDGTATAEFFSPFVALRAGTTRADLLDPDGSAIVVHAKADDYLSQPIGGAAERVACAEIR
;
A
#
# COMPACT_ATOMS: atom_id res chain seq x y z
N MET A 1 -1.85 2.33 12.65
CA MET A 1 -0.76 1.87 11.76
C MET A 1 0.58 2.14 12.42
N ALA A 2 1.53 1.22 12.29
CA ALA A 2 2.91 1.41 12.73
C ALA A 2 3.88 0.84 11.68
N LEU A 3 4.99 1.54 11.46
CA LEU A 3 6.04 1.14 10.52
C LEU A 3 7.33 0.98 11.30
N THR A 4 8.04 -0.10 11.04
CA THR A 4 9.33 -0.40 11.68
C THR A 4 10.35 -0.70 10.59
N ASP A 5 11.44 0.08 10.56
CA ASP A 5 12.54 -0.15 9.64
C ASP A 5 13.27 -1.45 9.98
N ALA A 6 13.62 -2.20 8.97
CA ALA A 6 14.33 -3.45 9.08
C ALA A 6 15.49 -3.48 8.07
N PRO A 7 16.55 -4.30 8.29
CA PRO A 7 17.70 -4.34 7.37
C PRO A 7 17.32 -4.61 5.92
N GLY A 8 16.30 -5.43 5.67
CA GLY A 8 15.89 -5.83 4.32
C GLY A 8 14.58 -5.21 3.83
N GLY A 9 13.93 -4.33 4.60
CA GLY A 9 12.63 -3.80 4.24
C GLY A 9 11.96 -3.06 5.38
N VAL A 10 10.62 -3.04 5.37
CA VAL A 10 9.80 -2.39 6.42
C VAL A 10 8.74 -3.37 6.90
N ILE A 11 8.61 -3.49 8.23
CA ILE A 11 7.47 -4.16 8.84
C ILE A 11 6.35 -3.13 9.00
N VAL A 12 5.17 -3.49 8.50
CA VAL A 12 3.98 -2.63 8.50
C VAL A 12 2.90 -3.30 9.33
N ARG A 13 2.52 -2.70 10.45
CA ARG A 13 1.39 -3.14 11.23
C ARG A 13 0.17 -2.28 10.94
N VAL A 14 -0.90 -2.91 10.49
CA VAL A 14 -2.14 -2.25 10.10
C VAL A 14 -3.25 -2.65 11.05
N GLU A 15 -4.01 -1.65 11.50
CA GLU A 15 -5.28 -1.82 12.19
C GLU A 15 -6.31 -0.97 11.45
N ALA A 16 -7.39 -1.59 10.98
CA ALA A 16 -8.46 -0.92 10.25
C ALA A 16 -9.83 -1.38 10.76
N HIS A 17 -10.84 -0.55 10.57
CA HIS A 17 -12.22 -0.85 10.93
C HIS A 17 -13.18 -0.21 9.93
N GLY A 18 -14.44 -0.61 9.97
CA GLY A 18 -15.46 -0.11 9.04
C GLY A 18 -15.33 -0.66 7.63
N LEU A 19 -14.57 -1.74 7.43
CA LEU A 19 -14.43 -2.39 6.14
C LEU A 19 -15.57 -3.40 5.91
N THR A 20 -15.90 -3.66 4.65
CA THR A 20 -16.75 -4.81 4.33
C THR A 20 -15.98 -6.11 4.64
N PRO A 21 -16.64 -7.15 5.16
CA PRO A 21 -15.96 -8.43 5.40
C PRO A 21 -15.33 -9.01 4.12
N GLY A 22 -14.14 -9.58 4.26
CA GLY A 22 -13.43 -10.22 3.16
C GLY A 22 -12.07 -9.59 2.86
N TRP A 23 -11.52 -9.91 1.69
CA TRP A 23 -10.21 -9.47 1.26
C TRP A 23 -10.25 -8.09 0.60
N HIS A 24 -9.23 -7.28 0.91
CA HIS A 24 -9.06 -5.93 0.39
C HIS A 24 -7.65 -5.74 -0.13
N GLY A 25 -7.51 -5.14 -1.30
CA GLY A 25 -6.23 -4.63 -1.76
C GLY A 25 -5.72 -3.54 -0.81
N ILE A 26 -4.43 -3.54 -0.56
CA ILE A 26 -3.75 -2.53 0.25
C ILE A 26 -2.40 -2.23 -0.38
N HIS A 27 -2.07 -0.94 -0.54
CA HIS A 27 -0.86 -0.52 -1.22
C HIS A 27 -0.26 0.72 -0.58
N PHE A 28 1.06 0.92 -0.76
CA PHE A 28 1.66 2.22 -0.52
C PHE A 28 1.43 3.15 -1.71
N HIS A 29 0.96 4.36 -1.43
CA HIS A 29 0.76 5.44 -2.38
C HIS A 29 1.78 6.55 -2.20
N GLU A 30 2.05 7.30 -3.27
CA GLU A 30 3.24 8.15 -3.41
C GLU A 30 3.22 9.48 -2.66
N LYS A 31 2.08 9.86 -2.03
CA LYS A 31 1.95 11.15 -1.33
C LYS A 31 1.24 11.00 0.01
N ALA A 32 1.73 11.70 1.01
CA ALA A 32 1.09 11.80 2.32
C ALA A 32 -0.08 12.79 2.29
N ASP A 33 -1.11 12.49 1.50
CA ASP A 33 -2.30 13.34 1.37
C ASP A 33 -3.57 12.49 1.27
N CYS A 34 -4.27 12.36 2.40
CA CYS A 34 -5.56 11.67 2.50
C CYS A 34 -6.76 12.65 2.52
N SER A 35 -6.58 13.91 2.11
CA SER A 35 -7.60 14.96 2.26
C SER A 35 -8.75 14.88 1.26
N ASP A 36 -8.52 14.29 0.09
CA ASP A 36 -9.55 14.10 -0.92
C ASP A 36 -10.59 13.05 -0.46
N PRO A 37 -11.92 13.29 -0.66
CA PRO A 37 -12.95 12.33 -0.23
C PRO A 37 -12.81 10.93 -0.83
N MET A 38 -12.18 10.81 -2.00
CA MET A 38 -11.90 9.53 -2.67
C MET A 38 -10.44 9.09 -2.50
N PHE A 39 -9.66 9.79 -1.67
CA PHE A 39 -8.24 9.56 -1.43
C PHE A 39 -7.36 9.62 -2.69
N LYS A 40 -7.83 10.30 -3.73
CA LYS A 40 -7.10 10.44 -4.99
C LYS A 40 -5.84 11.30 -4.85
N SER A 41 -5.83 12.22 -3.89
CA SER A 41 -4.68 13.07 -3.60
C SER A 41 -3.45 12.30 -3.10
N ALA A 42 -3.62 11.08 -2.59
CA ALA A 42 -2.51 10.19 -2.27
C ALA A 42 -1.70 9.73 -3.50
N GLY A 43 -2.19 10.02 -4.71
CA GLY A 43 -1.49 9.70 -5.96
C GLY A 43 -1.58 8.24 -6.36
N GLY A 44 -0.63 7.78 -7.17
CA GLY A 44 -0.47 6.39 -7.59
C GLY A 44 0.28 5.55 -6.56
N HIS A 45 0.59 4.30 -6.90
CA HIS A 45 1.43 3.46 -6.07
C HIS A 45 2.86 3.98 -6.01
N VAL A 46 3.52 3.77 -4.88
CA VAL A 46 4.96 4.01 -4.75
C VAL A 46 5.71 3.20 -5.80
N HIS A 47 6.56 3.85 -6.58
CA HIS A 47 7.35 3.24 -7.65
C HIS A 47 8.70 3.96 -7.80
N MET A 48 9.67 3.29 -8.39
CA MET A 48 10.99 3.85 -8.70
C MET A 48 11.27 3.89 -10.20
N THR A 49 10.48 3.19 -11.00
CA THR A 49 10.60 3.16 -12.46
C THR A 49 9.26 3.48 -13.11
N THR A 50 9.30 4.10 -14.29
CA THR A 50 8.12 4.44 -15.06
C THR A 50 8.16 3.71 -16.41
N PRO A 51 7.08 3.00 -16.79
CA PRO A 51 5.84 2.80 -16.03
C PRO A 51 6.03 1.79 -14.88
N ALA A 52 5.24 1.96 -13.82
CA ALA A 52 5.12 0.93 -12.78
C ALA A 52 4.27 -0.23 -13.31
N VAL A 53 4.72 -1.45 -13.08
CA VAL A 53 4.01 -2.67 -13.45
C VAL A 53 3.57 -3.37 -12.16
N HIS A 54 2.26 -3.39 -11.95
CA HIS A 54 1.63 -3.91 -10.74
C HIS A 54 1.58 -5.43 -10.73
N GLY A 55 1.71 -5.99 -9.53
CA GLY A 55 1.28 -7.33 -9.20
C GLY A 55 2.35 -8.22 -8.59
N LEU A 56 2.09 -8.72 -7.38
CA LEU A 56 2.99 -9.64 -6.68
C LEU A 56 3.16 -10.98 -7.41
N LEU A 57 2.21 -11.37 -8.26
CA LEU A 57 2.25 -12.58 -9.09
C LEU A 57 2.68 -12.29 -10.53
N ASN A 58 2.91 -11.03 -10.88
CA ASN A 58 3.33 -10.66 -12.22
C ASN A 58 4.85 -10.80 -12.35
N PRO A 59 5.37 -11.65 -13.26
CA PRO A 59 6.82 -11.80 -13.43
C PRO A 59 7.55 -10.51 -13.82
N ALA A 60 6.84 -9.55 -14.43
CA ALA A 60 7.37 -8.25 -14.80
C ALA A 60 7.09 -7.17 -13.73
N GLY A 61 6.52 -7.55 -12.59
CA GLY A 61 6.13 -6.61 -11.53
C GLY A 61 7.34 -5.84 -10.97
N ASN A 62 7.17 -4.52 -10.90
CA ASN A 62 8.15 -3.60 -10.32
C ASN A 62 7.50 -2.51 -9.47
N ASP A 63 6.27 -2.74 -9.05
CA ASP A 63 5.47 -1.84 -8.22
C ASP A 63 5.91 -1.97 -6.76
N PHE A 64 6.63 -0.98 -6.25
CA PHE A 64 7.17 -0.99 -4.90
C PHE A 64 6.12 -0.72 -3.83
N GLY A 65 4.92 -0.28 -4.23
CA GLY A 65 3.79 -0.11 -3.33
C GLY A 65 2.99 -1.38 -3.05
N ASP A 66 3.30 -2.48 -3.74
CA ASP A 66 2.54 -3.73 -3.60
C ASP A 66 2.69 -4.38 -2.23
N LEU A 67 1.57 -4.86 -1.71
CA LEU A 67 1.45 -5.64 -0.47
C LEU A 67 0.46 -6.79 -0.68
N PRO A 68 0.56 -7.87 0.10
CA PRO A 68 -0.50 -8.86 0.17
C PRO A 68 -1.83 -8.26 0.63
N ASN A 69 -2.94 -8.83 0.20
CA ASN A 69 -4.28 -8.39 0.60
C ASN A 69 -4.48 -8.41 2.12
N LEU A 70 -5.28 -7.47 2.60
CA LEU A 70 -5.74 -7.36 3.98
C LEU A 70 -7.08 -8.09 4.13
N PHE A 71 -7.23 -8.92 5.16
CA PHE A 71 -8.49 -9.58 5.45
C PHE A 71 -9.26 -8.86 6.56
N ALA A 72 -10.50 -8.49 6.27
CA ALA A 72 -11.44 -7.95 7.27
C ALA A 72 -12.41 -9.03 7.74
N GLY A 73 -12.56 -9.15 9.04
CA GLY A 73 -13.49 -10.08 9.67
C GLY A 73 -14.94 -9.67 9.51
N SER A 74 -15.85 -10.49 10.06
CA SER A 74 -17.31 -10.26 9.98
C SER A 74 -17.77 -8.98 10.65
N ASP A 75 -16.98 -8.45 11.60
CA ASP A 75 -17.25 -7.17 12.28
C ASP A 75 -16.65 -5.95 11.55
N GLY A 76 -16.02 -6.15 10.39
CA GLY A 76 -15.38 -5.09 9.60
C GLY A 76 -14.02 -4.65 10.12
N THR A 77 -13.45 -5.34 11.11
CA THR A 77 -12.10 -5.04 11.61
C THR A 77 -11.04 -5.90 10.92
N ALA A 78 -9.85 -5.34 10.77
CA ALA A 78 -8.69 -6.02 10.23
C ALA A 78 -7.46 -5.65 11.05
N THR A 79 -6.67 -6.66 11.43
CA THR A 79 -5.35 -6.48 12.04
C THR A 79 -4.38 -7.37 11.28
N ALA A 80 -3.31 -6.80 10.75
CA ALA A 80 -2.33 -7.53 9.97
C ALA A 80 -0.94 -6.95 10.16
N GLU A 81 0.06 -7.78 9.93
CA GLU A 81 1.45 -7.37 9.88
C GLU A 81 2.06 -7.88 8.58
N PHE A 82 2.61 -6.96 7.79
CA PHE A 82 3.24 -7.25 6.51
C PHE A 82 4.74 -6.94 6.59
N PHE A 83 5.52 -7.65 5.81
CA PHE A 83 6.89 -7.29 5.50
C PHE A 83 6.99 -6.89 4.03
N SER A 84 7.45 -5.66 3.76
CA SER A 84 7.74 -5.21 2.40
C SER A 84 9.25 -5.09 2.19
N PRO A 85 9.82 -5.86 1.24
CA PRO A 85 11.23 -5.72 0.88
C PRO A 85 11.50 -4.58 -0.12
N PHE A 86 10.45 -3.86 -0.56
CA PHE A 86 10.53 -2.88 -1.63
C PHE A 86 10.71 -1.45 -1.15
N VAL A 87 10.41 -1.19 0.12
CA VAL A 87 10.38 0.16 0.69
C VAL A 87 11.36 0.30 1.86
N ALA A 88 11.67 1.55 2.19
CA ALA A 88 12.53 1.94 3.32
C ALA A 88 11.90 3.14 4.03
N LEU A 89 12.34 3.40 5.26
CA LEU A 89 12.01 4.61 6.03
C LEU A 89 13.16 5.61 6.02
N ARG A 90 14.00 5.59 4.99
CA ARG A 90 15.14 6.49 4.82
C ARG A 90 15.62 6.52 3.39
N ALA A 91 16.19 7.64 3.02
CA ALA A 91 16.87 7.81 1.73
C ALA A 91 18.18 6.98 1.64
N GLY A 92 18.73 6.88 0.44
CA GLY A 92 20.05 6.29 0.17
C GLY A 92 20.08 4.76 0.12
N THR A 93 18.91 4.13 -0.01
CA THR A 93 18.80 2.68 -0.25
C THR A 93 18.43 2.40 -1.71
N THR A 94 18.44 1.12 -2.10
CA THR A 94 17.90 0.69 -3.41
C THR A 94 16.37 0.52 -3.38
N ARG A 95 15.75 0.75 -2.22
CA ARG A 95 14.31 0.67 -1.98
C ARG A 95 13.68 2.05 -2.00
N ALA A 96 12.37 2.11 -2.25
CA ALA A 96 11.64 3.38 -2.25
C ALA A 96 11.54 3.96 -0.83
N ASP A 97 11.91 5.22 -0.66
CA ASP A 97 11.81 5.92 0.62
C ASP A 97 10.37 6.40 0.85
N LEU A 98 9.72 5.86 1.88
CA LEU A 98 8.36 6.27 2.27
C LEU A 98 8.32 7.62 2.99
N LEU A 99 9.48 8.15 3.42
CA LEU A 99 9.62 9.41 4.13
C LEU A 99 10.33 10.47 3.27
N ASP A 100 10.16 10.41 1.97
CA ASP A 100 10.65 11.43 1.05
C ASP A 100 9.93 12.79 1.29
N PRO A 101 10.29 13.88 0.58
CA PRO A 101 9.78 15.22 0.93
C PRO A 101 8.26 15.39 0.94
N ASP A 102 7.49 14.65 0.14
CA ASP A 102 6.03 14.70 0.15
C ASP A 102 5.37 13.51 0.88
N GLY A 103 6.20 12.64 1.47
CA GLY A 103 5.77 11.49 2.23
C GLY A 103 5.06 10.44 1.38
N SER A 104 4.36 9.55 2.05
CA SER A 104 3.61 8.47 1.41
C SER A 104 2.28 8.26 2.13
N ALA A 105 1.45 7.37 1.62
CA ALA A 105 0.25 6.93 2.32
C ALA A 105 0.08 5.42 2.17
N ILE A 106 -0.62 4.80 3.10
CA ILE A 106 -1.15 3.47 2.91
C ILE A 106 -2.65 3.59 2.60
N VAL A 107 -3.10 2.90 1.56
CA VAL A 107 -4.49 2.98 1.09
C VAL A 107 -5.07 1.58 1.02
N VAL A 108 -6.28 1.42 1.58
CA VAL A 108 -7.08 0.20 1.48
C VAL A 108 -8.14 0.38 0.42
N HIS A 109 -8.35 -0.64 -0.39
CA HIS A 109 -9.31 -0.66 -1.49
C HIS A 109 -10.57 -1.48 -1.16
N ALA A 110 -11.64 -1.26 -1.93
CA ALA A 110 -12.93 -1.90 -1.70
C ALA A 110 -12.93 -3.40 -1.99
N LYS A 111 -12.09 -3.87 -2.89
CA LYS A 111 -12.02 -5.27 -3.33
C LYS A 111 -10.61 -5.83 -3.21
N ALA A 112 -10.51 -7.16 -3.29
CA ALA A 112 -9.22 -7.84 -3.32
C ALA A 112 -8.41 -7.45 -4.56
N ASP A 113 -7.10 -7.41 -4.40
CA ASP A 113 -6.11 -7.33 -5.46
C ASP A 113 -5.91 -8.75 -6.03
N ASP A 114 -5.96 -8.92 -7.35
CA ASP A 114 -5.69 -10.19 -8.01
C ASP A 114 -4.18 -10.44 -8.23
N TYR A 115 -3.33 -9.46 -7.91
CA TYR A 115 -1.87 -9.47 -8.07
C TYR A 115 -1.35 -9.52 -9.51
N LEU A 116 -2.19 -9.26 -10.49
CA LEU A 116 -1.84 -9.37 -11.92
C LEU A 116 -2.37 -8.21 -12.76
N SER A 117 -3.65 -7.86 -12.63
CA SER A 117 -4.32 -6.88 -13.48
C SER A 117 -3.78 -5.47 -13.26
N GLN A 118 -3.61 -4.73 -14.33
CA GLN A 118 -3.10 -3.36 -14.26
C GLN A 118 -4.24 -2.35 -14.11
N PRO A 119 -4.05 -1.25 -13.40
CA PRO A 119 -2.86 -0.85 -12.61
C PRO A 119 -2.90 -1.29 -11.14
N ILE A 120 -4.01 -1.83 -10.64
CA ILE A 120 -4.25 -2.05 -9.21
C ILE A 120 -4.88 -3.42 -8.90
N GLY A 121 -4.76 -4.40 -9.80
CA GLY A 121 -5.29 -5.74 -9.57
C GLY A 121 -6.80 -5.84 -9.45
N GLY A 122 -7.55 -4.90 -10.02
CA GLY A 122 -9.01 -4.87 -9.90
C GLY A 122 -9.52 -4.54 -8.49
N ALA A 123 -8.68 -3.94 -7.63
CA ALA A 123 -9.01 -3.67 -6.23
C ALA A 123 -10.08 -2.58 -6.03
N ALA A 124 -10.48 -1.91 -7.09
CA ALA A 124 -11.55 -0.91 -7.13
C ALA A 124 -11.25 0.37 -6.33
N GLU A 125 -12.29 1.06 -5.85
CA GLU A 125 -12.16 2.35 -5.18
C GLU A 125 -11.39 2.27 -3.86
N ARG A 126 -10.84 3.41 -3.46
CA ARG A 126 -10.11 3.60 -2.20
C ARG A 126 -11.11 3.84 -1.08
N VAL A 127 -11.01 3.08 0.01
CA VAL A 127 -11.98 3.13 1.13
C VAL A 127 -11.37 3.54 2.47
N ALA A 128 -10.05 3.47 2.61
CA ALA A 128 -9.35 3.96 3.79
C ALA A 128 -7.95 4.45 3.41
N CYS A 129 -7.44 5.41 4.17
CA CYS A 129 -6.14 6.03 3.91
C CYS A 129 -5.50 6.45 5.23
N ALA A 130 -4.19 6.26 5.34
CA ALA A 130 -3.39 6.78 6.45
C ALA A 130 -2.07 7.34 5.92
N GLU A 131 -1.76 8.57 6.32
CA GLU A 131 -0.55 9.27 5.89
C GLU A 131 0.70 8.75 6.60
N ILE A 132 1.81 8.73 5.88
CA ILE A 132 3.16 8.37 6.34
C ILE A 132 4.04 9.60 6.14
N ARG A 133 4.44 10.20 7.26
CA ARG A 133 5.27 11.43 7.28
C ARG A 133 6.44 11.28 8.23
#